data_30faa281738b8d6a5f7ee162c621d87b
#
_entry.id   30faa281738b8d6a5f7ee162c621d87b
#
_cell.length_a   1.000
_cell.length_b   1.000
_cell.length_c   1.000
_cell.angle_alpha   90.00
_cell.angle_beta   90.00
_cell.angle_gamma   90.00
#
_symmetry.space_group_name_H-M   'P 1'
#
loop_
_entity.id
_entity.type
_entity.pdbx_description
1 polymer ?
#
loop_
_entity_poly.entity_id
_entity_poly.type
_entity_poly.pdbx_seq_one_letter_code
_entity_poly.pdbx_strand_id
1 'polypeptide(L)'
;MYNTSFIQIQKGDIFYADLGETVGSEQNGIRPVLVIQNDVGNKYSPTVIITPLTSKAKKLAQPTHVFIGKRFGLTENSYALLEQIRTIDRTRLLEYVGHADIPVMDRVDAALRVSLNLI
;
A
#
# COMPACT_ATOMS: atom_id res chain seq x y z
N MET A 1 -7.48 17.72 11.28
CA MET A 1 -7.91 16.65 10.35
C MET A 1 -7.36 16.94 8.97
N TYR A 2 -6.74 15.96 8.35
CA TYR A 2 -6.21 16.12 7.01
C TYR A 2 -7.32 16.20 5.99
N ASN A 3 -7.22 17.15 5.08
CA ASN A 3 -8.04 17.15 3.89
C ASN A 3 -7.24 16.52 2.76
N THR A 4 -7.35 15.19 2.63
CA THR A 4 -6.57 14.42 1.69
C THR A 4 -6.91 14.72 0.23
N SER A 5 -8.01 15.45 -0.05
CA SER A 5 -8.35 15.83 -1.42
C SER A 5 -7.36 16.84 -2.01
N PHE A 6 -6.60 17.54 -1.16
CA PHE A 6 -5.59 18.50 -1.59
C PHE A 6 -4.16 17.95 -1.49
N ILE A 7 -3.99 16.73 -0.95
CA ILE A 7 -2.67 16.13 -0.83
C ILE A 7 -2.29 15.55 -2.18
N GLN A 8 -1.09 15.89 -2.66
CA GLN A 8 -0.55 15.28 -3.85
C GLN A 8 -0.08 13.87 -3.50
N ILE A 9 -0.69 12.87 -4.13
CA ILE A 9 -0.38 11.46 -3.92
C ILE A 9 0.47 10.99 -5.09
N GLN A 10 1.51 10.23 -4.81
CA GLN A 10 2.39 9.64 -5.82
C GLN A 10 2.48 8.12 -5.62
N LYS A 11 2.63 7.40 -6.73
CA LYS A 11 2.92 5.96 -6.66
C LYS A 11 4.18 5.74 -5.83
N GLY A 12 4.11 4.84 -4.86
CA GLY A 12 5.20 4.58 -3.93
C GLY A 12 5.05 5.28 -2.59
N ASP A 13 4.13 6.23 -2.47
CA ASP A 13 3.86 6.87 -1.20
C ASP A 13 3.27 5.88 -0.20
N ILE A 14 3.63 6.06 1.07
CA ILE A 14 3.10 5.28 2.19
C ILE A 14 2.31 6.23 3.07
N PHE A 15 1.06 5.86 3.36
CA PHE A 15 0.16 6.57 4.27
C PHE A 15 -0.38 5.60 5.29
N TYR A 16 -0.75 6.09 6.47
CA TYR A 16 -1.74 5.38 7.27
C TYR A 16 -3.09 5.54 6.58
N ALA A 17 -3.88 4.48 6.62
CA ALA A 17 -5.23 4.51 6.06
C ALA A 17 -6.19 3.74 6.96
N ASP A 18 -7.44 4.18 6.99
CA ASP A 18 -8.50 3.47 7.70
C ASP A 18 -9.16 2.50 6.71
N LEU A 19 -8.84 1.22 6.84
CA LEU A 19 -9.40 0.17 6.00
C LEU A 19 -10.76 -0.34 6.50
N GLY A 20 -11.16 0.10 7.68
CA GLY A 20 -12.45 -0.28 8.25
C GLY A 20 -12.51 -1.73 8.68
N GLU A 21 -13.74 -2.24 8.82
CA GLU A 21 -14.00 -3.65 9.11
C GLU A 21 -13.95 -4.46 7.83
N THR A 22 -13.38 -5.65 7.92
CA THR A 22 -13.24 -6.56 6.79
C THR A 22 -13.56 -7.98 7.23
N VAL A 23 -13.51 -8.92 6.28
CA VAL A 23 -13.88 -10.30 6.53
C VAL A 23 -12.64 -11.20 6.55
N GLY A 24 -12.55 -12.06 7.56
CA GLY A 24 -11.54 -13.11 7.61
C GLY A 24 -10.11 -12.60 7.57
N SER A 25 -9.36 -13.05 6.57
CA SER A 25 -7.94 -12.74 6.42
C SER A 25 -7.65 -11.40 5.76
N GLU A 26 -8.68 -10.65 5.39
CA GLU A 26 -8.49 -9.31 4.82
C GLU A 26 -7.90 -8.37 5.87
N GLN A 27 -6.93 -7.57 5.46
CA GLN A 27 -6.35 -6.57 6.36
C GLN A 27 -7.38 -5.50 6.69
N ASN A 28 -7.41 -5.08 7.95
CA ASN A 28 -8.43 -4.15 8.45
C ASN A 28 -7.84 -3.09 9.38
N GLY A 29 -8.70 -2.18 9.82
CA GLY A 29 -8.36 -1.15 10.77
C GLY A 29 -7.43 -0.10 10.18
N ILE A 30 -6.79 0.66 11.06
CA ILE A 30 -5.83 1.69 10.66
C ILE A 30 -4.46 1.04 10.56
N ARG A 31 -3.85 1.14 9.40
CA ARG A 31 -2.53 0.58 9.14
C ARG A 31 -1.84 1.28 7.99
N PRO A 32 -0.52 1.11 7.87
CA PRO A 32 0.19 1.65 6.71
C PRO A 32 -0.26 0.95 5.43
N VAL A 33 -0.38 1.74 4.36
CA VAL A 33 -0.66 1.25 3.01
C VAL A 33 0.32 1.87 2.04
N LEU A 34 0.61 1.15 0.97
CA LEU A 34 1.48 1.62 -0.11
C LEU A 34 0.63 1.95 -1.33
N VAL A 35 0.80 3.14 -1.87
CA VAL A 35 0.09 3.56 -3.08
C VAL A 35 0.73 2.87 -4.29
N ILE A 36 -0.08 2.13 -5.03
CA ILE A 36 0.37 1.42 -6.23
C ILE A 36 -0.30 1.94 -7.50
N GLN A 37 -1.28 2.83 -7.37
CA GLN A 37 -1.95 3.43 -8.51
C GLN A 37 -1.00 4.35 -9.28
N ASN A 38 -1.18 4.41 -10.61
CA ASN A 38 -0.39 5.31 -11.45
C ASN A 38 -0.64 6.78 -11.10
N ASP A 39 0.30 7.65 -11.47
CA ASP A 39 0.25 9.05 -11.05
C ASP A 39 -0.82 9.87 -11.77
N VAL A 40 -1.28 9.45 -12.92
CA VAL A 40 -2.43 10.10 -13.58
C VAL A 40 -3.70 9.86 -12.74
N GLY A 41 -3.93 8.62 -12.33
CA GLY A 41 -5.03 8.29 -11.44
C GLY A 41 -4.90 8.99 -10.09
N ASN A 42 -3.69 9.04 -9.54
CA ASN A 42 -3.44 9.71 -8.26
C ASN A 42 -3.79 11.19 -8.31
N LYS A 43 -3.62 11.82 -9.46
CA LYS A 43 -3.93 13.24 -9.63
C LYS A 43 -5.43 13.51 -9.80
N TYR A 44 -6.13 12.65 -10.53
CA TYR A 44 -7.50 12.97 -10.98
C TYR A 44 -8.60 12.10 -10.37
N SER A 45 -8.28 10.91 -9.86
CA SER A 45 -9.30 10.00 -9.34
C SER A 45 -9.68 10.33 -7.90
N PRO A 46 -10.97 10.23 -7.54
CA PRO A 46 -11.39 10.33 -6.12
C PRO A 46 -11.00 9.09 -5.32
N THR A 47 -10.56 8.03 -5.97
CA THR A 47 -10.13 6.79 -5.32
C THR A 47 -8.66 6.52 -5.59
N VAL A 48 -8.08 5.65 -4.77
CA VAL A 48 -6.67 5.27 -4.91
C VAL A 48 -6.52 3.76 -4.72
N ILE A 49 -5.71 3.13 -5.58
CA ILE A 49 -5.40 1.71 -5.45
C ILE A 49 -4.18 1.59 -4.53
N ILE A 50 -4.33 0.80 -3.48
CA ILE A 50 -3.29 0.59 -2.48
C ILE A 50 -3.07 -0.91 -2.23
N THR A 51 -1.95 -1.21 -1.62
CA THR A 51 -1.69 -2.51 -1.01
C THR A 51 -1.43 -2.30 0.48
N PRO A 52 -2.04 -3.13 1.35
CA PRO A 52 -1.79 -2.98 2.78
C PRO A 52 -0.40 -3.49 3.15
N LEU A 53 0.16 -2.88 4.19
CA LEU A 53 1.41 -3.32 4.79
C LEU A 53 1.11 -3.99 6.12
N THR A 54 1.87 -5.03 6.43
CA THR A 54 1.76 -5.72 7.71
C THR A 54 3.13 -5.91 8.33
N SER A 55 3.20 -5.76 9.66
CA SER A 55 4.41 -6.08 10.42
C SER A 55 4.46 -7.55 10.84
N LYS A 56 3.36 -8.28 10.67
CA LYS A 56 3.30 -9.68 11.05
C LYS A 56 3.82 -10.53 9.92
N ALA A 57 5.04 -11.06 10.07
CA ALA A 57 5.63 -11.96 9.09
C ALA A 57 4.76 -13.21 8.97
N LYS A 58 4.41 -13.56 7.74
CA LYS A 58 3.77 -14.84 7.46
C LYS A 58 4.82 -15.93 7.48
N LYS A 59 4.42 -17.13 7.90
CA LYS A 59 5.33 -18.27 7.98
C LYS A 59 5.94 -18.65 6.65
N LEU A 60 5.21 -18.42 5.56
CA LEU A 60 5.68 -18.75 4.22
C LEU A 60 5.75 -17.48 3.40
N ALA A 61 6.93 -17.23 2.85
CA ALA A 61 7.09 -16.19 1.87
C ALA A 61 6.30 -16.58 0.62
N GLN A 62 5.44 -15.68 0.16
CA GLN A 62 4.70 -15.86 -1.09
C GLN A 62 5.27 -14.93 -2.15
N PRO A 63 5.19 -15.29 -3.43
CA PRO A 63 5.70 -14.40 -4.49
C PRO A 63 4.99 -13.05 -4.55
N THR A 64 3.82 -12.95 -3.92
CA THR A 64 3.04 -11.71 -3.82
C THR A 64 3.39 -10.87 -2.60
N HIS A 65 4.27 -11.37 -1.73
CA HIS A 65 4.73 -10.62 -0.55
C HIS A 65 6.08 -9.97 -0.85
N VAL A 66 6.20 -8.69 -0.51
CA VAL A 66 7.44 -7.93 -0.71
C VAL A 66 7.91 -7.39 0.63
N PHE A 67 9.10 -7.79 1.06
CA PHE A 67 9.71 -7.24 2.26
C PHE A 67 10.14 -5.80 2.01
N ILE A 68 9.65 -4.88 2.82
CA ILE A 68 10.01 -3.46 2.75
C ILE A 68 11.00 -3.11 3.85
N GLY A 69 10.84 -3.74 5.02
CA GLY A 69 11.69 -3.47 6.17
C GLY A 69 11.16 -2.33 7.02
N LYS A 70 12.03 -1.85 7.90
CA LYS A 70 11.76 -0.73 8.78
C LYS A 70 12.41 0.52 8.19
N ARG A 71 11.88 0.96 7.05
CA ARG A 71 12.41 2.09 6.26
C ARG A 71 11.27 3.01 5.85
N PHE A 72 11.61 4.14 5.26
CA PHE A 72 10.67 5.10 4.67
C PHE A 72 9.64 5.62 5.67
N GLY A 73 10.04 5.77 6.93
CA GLY A 73 9.16 6.25 7.99
C GLY A 73 8.36 5.18 8.71
N LEU A 74 8.45 3.91 8.28
CA LEU A 74 7.80 2.79 8.96
C LEU A 74 8.47 2.51 10.30
N THR A 75 7.69 2.21 11.33
CA THR A 75 8.17 1.96 12.69
C THR A 75 8.49 0.51 12.96
N GLU A 76 8.08 -0.40 12.06
CA GLU A 76 8.30 -1.83 12.18
C GLU A 76 8.72 -2.42 10.86
N ASN A 77 9.40 -3.56 10.90
CA ASN A 77 9.66 -4.33 9.68
C ASN A 77 8.33 -4.71 9.03
N SER A 78 8.16 -4.34 7.78
CA SER A 78 6.88 -4.43 7.11
C SER A 78 6.98 -5.17 5.79
N TYR A 79 5.89 -5.81 5.42
CA TYR A 79 5.70 -6.52 4.17
C TYR A 79 4.51 -5.94 3.43
N ALA A 80 4.63 -5.78 2.12
CA ALA A 80 3.50 -5.45 1.26
C ALA A 80 2.83 -6.74 0.81
N LEU A 81 1.50 -6.75 0.83
CA LEU A 81 0.68 -7.93 0.52
C LEU A 81 -0.03 -7.70 -0.81
N LEU A 82 0.64 -8.00 -1.93
CA LEU A 82 0.13 -7.67 -3.26
C LEU A 82 -1.06 -8.53 -3.70
N GLU A 83 -1.38 -9.59 -2.95
CA GLU A 83 -2.62 -10.33 -3.18
C GLU A 83 -3.84 -9.64 -2.53
N GLN A 84 -3.60 -8.62 -1.70
CA GLN A 84 -4.67 -7.90 -1.00
C GLN A 84 -4.82 -6.46 -1.50
N ILE A 85 -4.49 -6.21 -2.74
CA ILE A 85 -4.69 -4.87 -3.31
C ILE A 85 -6.17 -4.52 -3.29
N ARG A 86 -6.47 -3.24 -3.04
CA ARG A 86 -7.84 -2.76 -3.06
C ARG A 86 -7.88 -1.27 -3.40
N THR A 87 -9.04 -0.85 -3.85
CA THR A 87 -9.33 0.56 -4.09
C THR A 87 -10.02 1.13 -2.87
N ILE A 88 -9.54 2.27 -2.41
CA ILE A 88 -10.15 2.99 -1.30
C ILE A 88 -10.44 4.44 -1.73
N ASP A 89 -11.39 5.07 -1.06
CA ASP A 89 -11.62 6.50 -1.23
C ASP A 89 -10.41 7.28 -0.69
N ARG A 90 -10.02 8.37 -1.37
CA ARG A 90 -8.89 9.20 -0.92
C ARG A 90 -9.05 9.68 0.52
N THR A 91 -10.28 9.89 0.98
CA THR A 91 -10.54 10.36 2.34
C THR A 91 -10.18 9.34 3.42
N ARG A 92 -9.95 8.08 3.05
CA ARG A 92 -9.48 7.08 4.00
C ARG A 92 -7.99 7.20 4.29
N LEU A 93 -7.23 7.91 3.45
CA LEU A 93 -5.82 8.18 3.70
C LEU A 93 -5.71 9.18 4.85
N LEU A 94 -4.83 8.86 5.79
CA LEU A 94 -4.60 9.67 6.98
C LEU A 94 -3.20 10.29 6.87
N GLU A 95 -2.33 10.00 7.81
CA GLU A 95 -1.02 10.62 7.92
C GLU A 95 -0.05 10.06 6.87
N TYR A 96 0.71 10.94 6.23
CA TYR A 96 1.80 10.55 5.34
C TYR A 96 2.94 9.95 6.16
N VAL A 97 3.46 8.82 5.71
CA VAL A 97 4.54 8.11 6.38
C VAL A 97 5.88 8.29 5.67
N GLY A 98 5.90 8.09 4.36
CA GLY A 98 7.12 8.18 3.58
C GLY A 98 6.92 7.74 2.14
N HIS A 99 8.03 7.50 1.45
CA HIS A 99 8.01 7.14 0.04
C HIS A 99 9.02 6.01 -0.22
N ALA A 100 8.55 4.92 -0.82
CA ALA A 100 9.39 3.77 -1.14
C ALA A 100 10.32 4.10 -2.32
N ASP A 101 11.53 3.54 -2.26
CA ASP A 101 12.52 3.77 -3.31
C ASP A 101 12.27 2.89 -4.55
N ILE A 102 13.03 3.17 -5.61
CA ILE A 102 12.87 2.49 -6.89
C ILE A 102 13.11 0.98 -6.76
N PRO A 103 14.16 0.49 -6.08
CA PRO A 103 14.35 -0.97 -5.96
C PRO A 103 13.17 -1.67 -5.29
N VAL A 104 12.57 -1.06 -4.27
CA VAL A 104 11.38 -1.63 -3.61
C VAL A 104 10.21 -1.63 -4.57
N MET A 105 9.99 -0.52 -5.27
CA MET A 105 8.84 -0.43 -6.20
C MET A 105 8.99 -1.38 -7.38
N ASP A 106 10.21 -1.65 -7.84
CA ASP A 106 10.43 -2.66 -8.87
C ASP A 106 10.01 -4.06 -8.38
N ARG A 107 10.30 -4.40 -7.14
CA ARG A 107 9.85 -5.67 -6.54
C ARG A 107 8.34 -5.70 -6.35
N VAL A 108 7.76 -4.58 -5.99
CA VAL A 108 6.29 -4.45 -5.86
C VAL A 108 5.63 -4.68 -7.22
N ASP A 109 6.14 -4.07 -8.27
CA ASP A 109 5.61 -4.24 -9.63
C ASP A 109 5.71 -5.70 -10.08
N ALA A 110 6.83 -6.36 -9.79
CA ALA A 110 6.99 -7.78 -10.10
C ALA A 110 5.98 -8.65 -9.35
N ALA A 111 5.76 -8.37 -8.07
CA ALA A 111 4.78 -9.10 -7.26
C ALA A 111 3.36 -8.85 -7.75
N LEU A 112 3.05 -7.64 -8.23
CA LEU A 112 1.75 -7.35 -8.85
C LEU A 112 1.51 -8.17 -10.10
N ARG A 113 2.52 -8.32 -10.96
CA ARG A 113 2.41 -9.15 -12.15
C ARG A 113 2.07 -10.59 -11.78
N VAL A 114 2.70 -11.11 -10.73
CA VAL A 114 2.40 -12.46 -10.23
C VAL A 114 0.97 -12.52 -9.69
N SER A 115 0.60 -11.57 -8.85
CA SER A 115 -0.71 -11.54 -8.20
C SER A 115 -1.85 -11.50 -9.19
N LEU A 116 -1.69 -10.75 -10.28
CA LEU A 116 -2.72 -10.55 -11.30
C LEU A 116 -2.50 -11.42 -12.54
N ASN A 117 -1.49 -12.26 -12.53
CA ASN A 117 -1.11 -13.12 -13.66
C ASN A 117 -0.87 -12.29 -14.94
N LEU A 118 -0.14 -11.21 -14.80
CA LEU A 118 0.26 -10.37 -15.92
C LEU A 118 1.65 -10.76 -16.40
N ILE A 119 1.90 -10.55 -17.66
CA ILE A 119 3.17 -10.91 -18.28
C ILE A 119 4.29 -9.96 -17.84
#